data_51380ac7e50478417e203ab43a393330
#
_entry.id   51380ac7e50478417e203ab43a393330
#
_cell.length_a   1.000
_cell.length_b   1.000
_cell.length_c   1.000
_cell.angle_alpha   90.00
_cell.angle_beta   90.00
_cell.angle_gamma   90.00
#
_symmetry.space_group_name_H-M   'P 1'
#
loop_
_entity.id
_entity.type
_entity.pdbx_description
1 polymer ?
#
loop_
_entity_poly.entity_id
_entity_poly.type
_entity_poly.pdbx_seq_one_letter_code
_entity_poly.pdbx_strand_id
1 'polypeptide(L)'
;MPEKKYKLCYPQLGNYDIPIQYFVNNGLHLEYLAPPAMTKRTIELGAKYSPDFVCAPFKCMMGCYIEALEQGANVLIQTGGTCRLGYYGELHEQILKDMGYDFDMFNLTLFRYKNLIGMLKGMKQFAPNASMLQMVKALPATARMITVIDKVEDNYRQNMGFEIEKGAYDKVYNRFLAQLRKAKGLRDVNRIYKQTLADFDAIPKNKPEHPLRVGVVGEYFTIMDPYSNHEIEKKIAQMGAEVHRWMNLSNSVLLCPDEGTLKKLKGYLTYDLYKFPSSLWVNIQKKLSSKYTKFDMGSSSISTIALAEHYAEKGFDGLVHVKSFGCTPEMDAVPVLHNISSDYKIPVLYLNYDTQTSDTGIETRLEAFYDMIAMRKEVTES
;
A
#
# COMPACT_ATOMS: atom_id res chain seq x y z
N MET A 1 -40.47 -4.74 -6.11
CA MET A 1 -39.27 -5.59 -6.14
C MET A 1 -38.61 -5.44 -4.78
N PRO A 2 -38.13 -6.48 -4.11
CA PRO A 2 -37.35 -6.30 -2.87
C PRO A 2 -36.13 -5.41 -3.18
N GLU A 3 -35.86 -4.45 -2.30
CA GLU A 3 -34.75 -3.54 -2.42
C GLU A 3 -33.45 -4.37 -2.45
N LYS A 4 -32.60 -4.26 -3.49
CA LYS A 4 -31.35 -5.02 -3.64
C LYS A 4 -30.44 -4.62 -2.49
N LYS A 5 -30.17 -5.55 -1.59
CA LYS A 5 -29.29 -5.30 -0.45
C LYS A 5 -27.83 -5.41 -0.93
N TYR A 6 -27.12 -4.29 -0.97
CA TYR A 6 -25.74 -4.24 -1.41
C TYR A 6 -24.76 -4.60 -0.28
N LYS A 7 -23.83 -5.52 -0.60
CA LYS A 7 -22.70 -5.92 0.24
C LYS A 7 -21.41 -5.61 -0.49
N LEU A 8 -20.72 -4.56 -0.03
CA LEU A 8 -19.51 -4.08 -0.67
C LEU A 8 -18.28 -4.82 -0.13
N CYS A 9 -17.40 -5.25 -1.03
CA CYS A 9 -16.09 -5.77 -0.71
C CYS A 9 -15.00 -4.98 -1.45
N TYR A 10 -13.92 -4.71 -0.73
CA TYR A 10 -12.69 -4.13 -1.25
C TYR A 10 -11.62 -5.23 -1.33
N PRO A 11 -10.74 -5.28 -2.34
CA PRO A 11 -9.70 -6.30 -2.40
C PRO A 11 -8.71 -6.13 -1.25
N GLN A 12 -8.09 -7.23 -0.84
CA GLN A 12 -7.04 -7.20 0.17
C GLN A 12 -5.89 -6.31 -0.30
N LEU A 13 -5.53 -5.33 0.52
CA LEU A 13 -4.37 -4.47 0.34
C LEU A 13 -3.88 -4.02 1.73
N GLY A 14 -3.00 -4.79 2.33
CA GLY A 14 -2.56 -4.55 3.69
C GLY A 14 -3.74 -4.36 4.66
N ASN A 15 -3.73 -3.28 5.44
CA ASN A 15 -4.78 -2.96 6.42
C ASN A 15 -5.73 -1.83 5.99
N TYR A 16 -5.71 -1.45 4.70
CA TYR A 16 -6.54 -0.34 4.23
C TYR A 16 -8.03 -0.71 4.03
N ASP A 17 -8.40 -1.97 4.20
CA ASP A 17 -9.78 -2.39 4.35
C ASP A 17 -10.47 -1.72 5.56
N ILE A 18 -9.73 -1.41 6.63
CA ILE A 18 -10.24 -0.76 7.85
C ILE A 18 -10.85 0.62 7.58
N PRO A 19 -10.13 1.60 6.96
CA PRO A 19 -10.73 2.87 6.60
C PRO A 19 -11.85 2.76 5.55
N ILE A 20 -11.75 1.80 4.62
CA ILE A 20 -12.84 1.55 3.65
C ILE A 20 -14.08 1.03 4.37
N GLN A 21 -13.95 0.05 5.28
CA GLN A 21 -15.05 -0.41 6.12
C GLN A 21 -15.72 0.73 6.88
N TYR A 22 -14.91 1.61 7.49
CA TYR A 22 -15.44 2.76 8.20
C TYR A 22 -16.26 3.67 7.28
N PHE A 23 -15.75 3.98 6.09
CA PHE A 23 -16.44 4.84 5.12
C PHE A 23 -17.72 4.20 4.59
N VAL A 24 -17.69 2.91 4.24
CA VAL A 24 -18.87 2.18 3.75
C VAL A 24 -19.98 2.16 4.81
N ASN A 25 -19.62 1.84 6.06
CA ASN A 25 -20.59 1.73 7.14
C ASN A 25 -21.15 3.11 7.58
N ASN A 26 -20.29 4.14 7.68
CA ASN A 26 -20.68 5.44 8.27
C ASN A 26 -21.01 6.51 7.24
N GLY A 27 -20.46 6.41 6.03
CA GLY A 27 -20.70 7.33 4.93
C GLY A 27 -21.81 6.88 3.99
N LEU A 28 -21.82 5.59 3.65
CA LEU A 28 -22.79 5.02 2.71
C LEU A 28 -23.95 4.29 3.41
N HIS A 29 -23.81 3.91 4.67
CA HIS A 29 -24.75 3.07 5.43
C HIS A 29 -25.05 1.73 4.73
N LEU A 30 -24.01 1.14 4.15
CA LEU A 30 -24.09 -0.16 3.48
C LEU A 30 -23.36 -1.23 4.30
N GLU A 31 -23.69 -2.49 4.04
CA GLU A 31 -22.99 -3.62 4.62
C GLU A 31 -21.63 -3.76 3.94
N TYR A 32 -20.56 -3.78 4.74
CA TYR A 32 -19.21 -4.06 4.28
C TYR A 32 -18.84 -5.51 4.59
N LEU A 33 -18.47 -6.25 3.56
CA LEU A 33 -17.87 -7.56 3.70
C LEU A 33 -16.35 -7.40 3.72
N ALA A 34 -15.71 -7.76 4.83
CA ALA A 34 -14.26 -7.72 4.90
C ALA A 34 -13.67 -8.66 3.83
N PRO A 35 -12.62 -8.26 3.12
CA PRO A 35 -11.98 -9.14 2.15
C PRO A 35 -11.48 -10.40 2.85
N PRO A 36 -11.61 -11.57 2.22
CA PRO A 36 -10.97 -12.79 2.72
C PRO A 36 -9.47 -12.56 2.83
N ALA A 37 -8.85 -13.11 3.89
CA ALA A 37 -7.40 -13.10 3.99
C ALA A 37 -6.80 -13.86 2.80
N MET A 38 -5.77 -13.31 2.17
CA MET A 38 -5.10 -14.01 1.08
C MET A 38 -4.48 -15.33 1.56
N THR A 39 -4.69 -16.35 0.75
CA THR A 39 -4.19 -17.71 0.98
C THR A 39 -3.62 -18.27 -0.32
N LYS A 40 -3.04 -19.46 -0.24
CA LYS A 40 -2.64 -20.20 -1.45
C LYS A 40 -3.79 -20.40 -2.42
N ARG A 41 -5.02 -20.66 -1.91
CA ARG A 41 -6.25 -20.78 -2.72
C ARG A 41 -6.53 -19.47 -3.49
N THR A 42 -6.40 -18.32 -2.85
CA THR A 42 -6.58 -17.01 -3.48
C THR A 42 -5.65 -16.86 -4.68
N ILE A 43 -4.37 -17.21 -4.50
CA ILE A 43 -3.36 -17.12 -5.57
C ILE A 43 -3.66 -18.10 -6.71
N GLU A 44 -4.03 -19.33 -6.39
CA GLU A 44 -4.39 -20.36 -7.36
C GLU A 44 -5.62 -19.97 -8.20
N LEU A 45 -6.67 -19.47 -7.55
CA LEU A 45 -7.86 -18.95 -8.26
C LEU A 45 -7.51 -17.77 -9.16
N GLY A 46 -6.74 -16.83 -8.65
CA GLY A 46 -6.30 -15.68 -9.43
C GLY A 46 -5.45 -16.08 -10.64
N ALA A 47 -4.50 -16.99 -10.47
CA ALA A 47 -3.68 -17.48 -11.57
C ALA A 47 -4.49 -18.26 -12.63
N LYS A 48 -5.46 -19.07 -12.18
CA LYS A 48 -6.29 -19.88 -13.07
C LYS A 48 -7.18 -19.06 -14.00
N TYR A 49 -7.77 -17.97 -13.50
CA TYR A 49 -8.78 -17.21 -14.23
C TYR A 49 -8.28 -15.87 -14.77
N SER A 50 -7.01 -15.55 -14.59
CA SER A 50 -6.41 -14.35 -15.16
C SER A 50 -5.62 -14.66 -16.44
N PRO A 51 -5.49 -13.70 -17.37
CA PRO A 51 -4.57 -13.83 -18.50
C PRO A 51 -3.11 -14.04 -18.04
N ASP A 52 -2.33 -14.80 -18.81
CA ASP A 52 -0.97 -15.18 -18.43
C ASP A 52 -0.03 -13.98 -18.22
N PHE A 53 -0.17 -12.96 -19.07
CA PHE A 53 0.74 -11.81 -19.12
C PHE A 53 0.40 -10.66 -18.17
N VAL A 54 -0.68 -10.77 -17.40
CA VAL A 54 -0.98 -9.75 -16.37
C VAL A 54 -0.04 -9.91 -15.17
N CYS A 55 0.20 -8.81 -14.48
CA CYS A 55 1.06 -8.82 -13.30
C CYS A 55 0.45 -9.58 -12.12
N ALA A 56 1.28 -9.99 -11.15
CA ALA A 56 0.82 -10.71 -9.96
C ALA A 56 -0.28 -9.97 -9.17
N PRO A 57 -0.26 -8.64 -8.95
CA PRO A 57 -1.36 -7.91 -8.33
C PRO A 57 -2.73 -8.13 -8.97
N PHE A 58 -2.79 -8.16 -10.30
CA PHE A 58 -4.04 -8.46 -11.00
C PHE A 58 -4.57 -9.84 -10.61
N LYS A 59 -3.69 -10.85 -10.60
CA LYS A 59 -4.03 -12.23 -10.23
C LYS A 59 -4.46 -12.33 -8.76
N CYS A 60 -3.74 -11.67 -7.85
CA CYS A 60 -4.12 -11.62 -6.43
C CYS A 60 -5.52 -11.01 -6.24
N MET A 61 -5.78 -9.87 -6.88
CA MET A 61 -7.10 -9.22 -6.80
C MET A 61 -8.20 -10.09 -7.40
N MET A 62 -7.95 -10.78 -8.52
CA MET A 62 -8.91 -11.71 -9.13
C MET A 62 -9.31 -12.81 -8.14
N GLY A 63 -8.34 -13.44 -7.48
CA GLY A 63 -8.62 -14.44 -6.46
C GLY A 63 -9.41 -13.88 -5.28
N CYS A 64 -9.04 -12.71 -4.77
CA CYS A 64 -9.78 -12.02 -3.71
C CYS A 64 -11.24 -11.74 -4.12
N TYR A 65 -11.47 -11.30 -5.35
CA TYR A 65 -12.83 -11.04 -5.84
C TYR A 65 -13.67 -12.30 -5.95
N ILE A 66 -13.09 -13.39 -6.48
CA ILE A 66 -13.80 -14.68 -6.55
C ILE A 66 -14.23 -15.13 -5.15
N GLU A 67 -13.30 -15.12 -4.20
CA GLU A 67 -13.59 -15.52 -2.81
C GLU A 67 -14.61 -14.59 -2.12
N ALA A 68 -14.55 -13.27 -2.40
CA ALA A 68 -15.54 -12.32 -1.89
C ALA A 68 -16.94 -12.56 -2.46
N LEU A 69 -17.06 -12.86 -3.76
CA LEU A 69 -18.34 -13.21 -4.40
C LEU A 69 -18.89 -14.52 -3.85
N GLU A 70 -18.06 -15.54 -3.64
CA GLU A 70 -18.45 -16.79 -2.99
C GLU A 70 -18.98 -16.58 -1.56
N GLN A 71 -18.49 -15.55 -0.84
CA GLN A 71 -18.96 -15.15 0.49
C GLN A 71 -20.20 -14.24 0.46
N GLY A 72 -20.72 -13.94 -0.72
CA GLY A 72 -21.95 -13.18 -0.92
C GLY A 72 -21.77 -11.68 -1.07
N ALA A 73 -20.57 -11.19 -1.39
CA ALA A 73 -20.42 -9.84 -1.91
C ALA A 73 -21.18 -9.72 -3.24
N ASN A 74 -21.78 -8.56 -3.48
CA ASN A 74 -22.46 -8.27 -4.75
C ASN A 74 -22.10 -6.88 -5.30
N VAL A 75 -21.17 -6.18 -4.63
CA VAL A 75 -20.50 -4.98 -5.15
C VAL A 75 -19.02 -5.10 -4.84
N LEU A 76 -18.20 -5.09 -5.87
CA LEU A 76 -16.74 -5.10 -5.75
C LEU A 76 -16.18 -3.71 -5.98
N ILE A 77 -15.25 -3.28 -5.14
CA ILE A 77 -14.57 -2.00 -5.27
C ILE A 77 -13.20 -2.25 -5.87
N GLN A 78 -12.89 -1.61 -6.98
CA GLN A 78 -11.56 -1.65 -7.60
C GLN A 78 -10.85 -0.32 -7.38
N THR A 79 -9.63 -0.38 -6.85
CA THR A 79 -8.71 0.76 -6.78
C THR A 79 -7.38 0.35 -7.38
N GLY A 80 -7.05 0.78 -8.52
CA GLY A 80 -5.80 0.38 -9.17
C GLY A 80 -5.76 0.82 -10.61
N GLY A 81 -4.83 0.28 -11.38
CA GLY A 81 -4.70 0.62 -12.78
C GLY A 81 -4.15 2.02 -13.00
N THR A 82 -3.29 2.51 -12.10
CA THR A 82 -2.55 3.77 -12.29
C THR A 82 -1.43 3.63 -13.33
N CYS A 83 -1.09 2.42 -13.73
CA CYS A 83 -0.18 2.12 -14.83
C CYS A 83 -0.91 2.22 -16.19
N ARG A 84 -0.19 1.99 -17.28
CA ARG A 84 -0.76 2.00 -18.64
C ARG A 84 -1.84 0.95 -18.89
N LEU A 85 -1.94 -0.07 -18.03
CA LEU A 85 -3.04 -1.03 -17.99
C LEU A 85 -4.23 -0.47 -17.18
N GLY A 86 -4.62 0.77 -17.41
CA GLY A 86 -5.67 1.49 -16.65
C GLY A 86 -7.08 0.85 -16.67
N TYR A 87 -7.26 -0.24 -17.38
CA TYR A 87 -8.52 -1.00 -17.51
C TYR A 87 -8.62 -2.23 -16.59
N TYR A 88 -7.87 -2.25 -15.50
CA TYR A 88 -7.87 -3.37 -14.54
C TYR A 88 -9.28 -3.75 -14.07
N GLY A 89 -10.07 -2.77 -13.68
CA GLY A 89 -11.42 -3.01 -13.17
C GLY A 89 -12.34 -3.58 -14.23
N GLU A 90 -12.30 -3.03 -15.43
CA GLU A 90 -13.10 -3.48 -16.57
C GLU A 90 -12.74 -4.91 -16.96
N LEU A 91 -11.46 -5.28 -16.93
CA LEU A 91 -11.02 -6.64 -17.26
C LEU A 91 -11.42 -7.63 -16.16
N HIS A 92 -11.25 -7.28 -14.87
CA HIS A 92 -11.76 -8.10 -13.77
C HIS A 92 -13.28 -8.30 -13.88
N GLU A 93 -14.02 -7.21 -14.13
CA GLU A 93 -15.49 -7.25 -14.26
C GLU A 93 -15.90 -8.19 -15.40
N GLN A 94 -15.27 -8.08 -16.56
CA GLN A 94 -15.60 -8.93 -17.72
C GLN A 94 -15.34 -10.41 -17.43
N ILE A 95 -14.17 -10.75 -16.91
CA ILE A 95 -13.80 -12.14 -16.60
C ILE A 95 -14.79 -12.74 -15.57
N LEU A 96 -15.08 -12.00 -14.50
CA LEU A 96 -15.99 -12.49 -13.46
C LEU A 96 -17.43 -12.66 -13.98
N LYS A 97 -17.91 -11.80 -14.87
CA LYS A 97 -19.19 -11.94 -15.54
C LYS A 97 -19.22 -13.14 -16.49
N ASP A 98 -18.15 -13.37 -17.23
CA ASP A 98 -18.01 -14.55 -18.10
C ASP A 98 -17.98 -15.87 -17.29
N MET A 99 -17.53 -15.82 -16.05
CA MET A 99 -17.62 -16.92 -15.08
C MET A 99 -19.06 -17.12 -14.52
N GLY A 100 -20.00 -16.23 -14.84
CA GLY A 100 -21.41 -16.33 -14.43
C GLY A 100 -21.74 -15.64 -13.10
N TYR A 101 -20.86 -14.82 -12.54
CA TYR A 101 -21.20 -14.06 -11.33
C TYR A 101 -22.09 -12.86 -11.64
N ASP A 102 -23.12 -12.65 -10.80
CA ASP A 102 -23.99 -11.47 -10.83
C ASP A 102 -23.57 -10.48 -9.73
N PHE A 103 -22.94 -9.39 -10.15
CA PHE A 103 -22.43 -8.35 -9.25
C PHE A 103 -22.27 -7.01 -9.99
N ASP A 104 -22.12 -5.96 -9.21
CA ASP A 104 -21.76 -4.63 -9.71
C ASP A 104 -20.28 -4.32 -9.40
N MET A 105 -19.55 -3.70 -10.34
CA MET A 105 -18.19 -3.24 -10.13
C MET A 105 -18.15 -1.73 -9.92
N PHE A 106 -17.60 -1.29 -8.79
CA PHE A 106 -17.30 0.12 -8.54
C PHE A 106 -15.83 0.41 -8.76
N ASN A 107 -15.52 0.93 -9.94
CA ASN A 107 -14.16 1.23 -10.34
C ASN A 107 -13.76 2.63 -9.86
N LEU A 108 -12.91 2.70 -8.81
CA LEU A 108 -12.36 3.92 -8.22
C LEU A 108 -11.09 4.42 -8.92
N THR A 109 -10.87 4.05 -10.17
CA THR A 109 -9.68 4.52 -10.87
C THR A 109 -9.71 6.04 -11.04
N LEU A 110 -8.54 6.65 -10.91
CA LEU A 110 -8.34 8.09 -11.09
C LEU A 110 -8.79 8.59 -12.48
N PHE A 111 -8.85 7.69 -13.46
CA PHE A 111 -9.28 8.00 -14.83
C PHE A 111 -10.80 8.15 -14.97
N ARG A 112 -11.60 7.56 -14.07
CA ARG A 112 -13.07 7.56 -14.18
C ARG A 112 -13.72 8.76 -13.52
N TYR A 113 -13.13 9.31 -12.45
CA TYR A 113 -13.69 10.42 -11.68
C TYR A 113 -12.73 11.60 -11.65
N LYS A 114 -13.17 12.74 -12.19
CA LYS A 114 -12.35 13.96 -12.24
C LYS A 114 -12.03 14.54 -10.86
N ASN A 115 -12.92 14.31 -9.88
CA ASN A 115 -12.72 14.83 -8.52
C ASN A 115 -13.46 13.97 -7.48
N LEU A 116 -13.20 14.24 -6.20
CA LEU A 116 -13.81 13.55 -5.07
C LEU A 116 -15.35 13.64 -5.07
N ILE A 117 -15.92 14.80 -5.46
CA ILE A 117 -17.38 14.96 -5.54
C ILE A 117 -17.97 14.04 -6.61
N GLY A 118 -17.33 13.93 -7.76
CA GLY A 118 -17.73 13.00 -8.82
C GLY A 118 -17.69 11.55 -8.35
N MET A 119 -16.65 11.16 -7.62
CA MET A 119 -16.52 9.85 -7.01
C MET A 119 -17.65 9.57 -6.00
N LEU A 120 -17.92 10.50 -5.08
CA LEU A 120 -19.00 10.35 -4.10
C LEU A 120 -20.38 10.29 -4.77
N LYS A 121 -20.60 11.05 -5.84
CA LYS A 121 -21.84 10.94 -6.66
C LYS A 121 -21.95 9.58 -7.32
N GLY A 122 -20.86 9.02 -7.84
CA GLY A 122 -20.83 7.67 -8.41
C GLY A 122 -21.20 6.59 -7.39
N MET A 123 -20.78 6.72 -6.15
CA MET A 123 -21.13 5.78 -5.07
C MET A 123 -22.63 5.79 -4.72
N LYS A 124 -23.35 6.85 -5.02
CA LYS A 124 -24.81 6.93 -4.77
C LYS A 124 -25.63 5.92 -5.57
N GLN A 125 -25.10 5.37 -6.66
CA GLN A 125 -25.78 4.29 -7.38
C GLN A 125 -26.02 3.05 -6.50
N PHE A 126 -25.12 2.80 -5.52
CA PHE A 126 -25.26 1.67 -4.57
C PHE A 126 -25.89 2.11 -3.25
N ALA A 127 -25.85 3.41 -2.93
CA ALA A 127 -26.36 3.98 -1.69
C ALA A 127 -27.27 5.18 -2.00
N PRO A 128 -28.42 5.00 -2.65
CA PRO A 128 -29.30 6.10 -3.09
C PRO A 128 -29.79 6.94 -1.90
N ASN A 129 -29.99 6.30 -0.74
CA ASN A 129 -30.46 6.94 0.49
C ASN A 129 -29.36 7.63 1.29
N ALA A 130 -28.06 7.39 0.98
CA ALA A 130 -26.95 8.08 1.66
C ALA A 130 -26.90 9.55 1.26
N SER A 131 -26.84 10.45 2.23
CA SER A 131 -26.71 11.88 1.95
C SER A 131 -25.25 12.24 1.64
N MET A 132 -25.04 13.22 0.75
CA MET A 132 -23.70 13.77 0.50
C MET A 132 -23.04 14.32 1.77
N LEU A 133 -23.84 14.87 2.68
CA LEU A 133 -23.35 15.38 3.95
C LEU A 133 -22.79 14.28 4.85
N GLN A 134 -23.43 13.10 4.88
CA GLN A 134 -22.94 11.95 5.65
C GLN A 134 -21.63 11.42 5.06
N MET A 135 -21.54 11.27 3.74
CA MET A 135 -20.30 10.87 3.06
C MET A 135 -19.17 11.83 3.37
N VAL A 136 -19.41 13.15 3.24
CA VAL A 136 -18.39 14.18 3.54
C VAL A 136 -17.99 14.18 5.01
N LYS A 137 -18.91 13.96 5.93
CA LYS A 137 -18.61 13.86 7.39
C LYS A 137 -17.76 12.63 7.73
N ALA A 138 -17.85 11.53 6.96
CA ALA A 138 -17.04 10.33 7.18
C ALA A 138 -15.59 10.48 6.71
N LEU A 139 -15.33 11.32 5.69
CA LEU A 139 -14.02 11.48 5.07
C LEU A 139 -12.88 11.84 6.03
N PRO A 140 -13.02 12.80 6.99
CA PRO A 140 -11.91 13.15 7.89
C PRO A 140 -11.43 11.98 8.74
N ALA A 141 -12.34 11.16 9.25
CA ALA A 141 -11.98 9.97 10.02
C ALA A 141 -11.36 8.90 9.14
N THR A 142 -11.91 8.66 7.94
CA THR A 142 -11.36 7.73 6.94
C THR A 142 -9.92 8.11 6.55
N ALA A 143 -9.69 9.36 6.18
CA ALA A 143 -8.36 9.86 5.82
C ALA A 143 -7.39 9.78 7.01
N ARG A 144 -7.88 10.07 8.23
CA ARG A 144 -7.07 9.95 9.44
C ARG A 144 -6.71 8.51 9.76
N MET A 145 -7.62 7.54 9.54
CA MET A 145 -7.33 6.12 9.70
C MET A 145 -6.20 5.68 8.77
N ILE A 146 -6.23 6.05 7.49
CA ILE A 146 -5.14 5.77 6.55
C ILE A 146 -3.81 6.34 7.08
N THR A 147 -3.80 7.61 7.48
CA THR A 147 -2.58 8.27 7.95
C THR A 147 -2.02 7.63 9.23
N VAL A 148 -2.86 7.21 10.16
CA VAL A 148 -2.37 6.61 11.41
C VAL A 148 -1.93 5.16 11.21
N ILE A 149 -2.54 4.41 10.30
CA ILE A 149 -2.05 3.08 9.91
C ILE A 149 -0.61 3.22 9.41
N ASP A 150 -0.37 4.09 8.42
CA ASP A 150 0.94 4.27 7.83
C ASP A 150 2.01 4.69 8.86
N LYS A 151 1.66 5.64 9.74
CA LYS A 151 2.59 6.11 10.79
C LYS A 151 2.88 5.05 11.86
N VAL A 152 1.90 4.25 12.22
CA VAL A 152 2.09 3.13 13.17
C VAL A 152 2.93 2.04 12.53
N GLU A 153 2.69 1.72 11.27
CA GLU A 153 3.49 0.77 10.50
C GLU A 153 4.92 1.25 10.28
N ASP A 154 5.14 2.56 10.07
CA ASP A 154 6.50 3.11 9.98
C ASP A 154 7.27 2.92 11.30
N ASN A 155 6.65 3.24 12.44
CA ASN A 155 7.26 3.02 13.75
C ASN A 155 7.54 1.53 14.00
N TYR A 156 6.57 0.67 13.65
CA TYR A 156 6.68 -0.78 13.77
C TYR A 156 7.91 -1.30 12.99
N ARG A 157 8.03 -0.98 11.69
CA ARG A 157 9.14 -1.42 10.82
C ARG A 157 10.50 -0.94 11.30
N GLN A 158 10.57 0.28 11.83
CA GLN A 158 11.84 0.88 12.27
C GLN A 158 12.32 0.36 13.62
N ASN A 159 11.47 -0.31 14.40
CA ASN A 159 11.82 -0.63 15.79
C ASN A 159 11.61 -2.09 16.19
N MET A 160 10.73 -2.85 15.52
CA MET A 160 10.38 -4.20 15.93
C MET A 160 11.57 -5.19 15.96
N GLY A 161 12.57 -4.98 15.10
CA GLY A 161 13.76 -5.81 15.07
C GLY A 161 14.65 -5.69 16.32
N PHE A 162 14.46 -4.62 17.09
CA PHE A 162 15.28 -4.29 18.26
C PHE A 162 14.57 -4.59 19.59
N GLU A 163 13.37 -5.16 19.58
CA GLU A 163 12.64 -5.53 20.80
C GLU A 163 13.38 -6.60 21.60
N ILE A 164 13.43 -6.43 22.93
CA ILE A 164 14.04 -7.43 23.83
C ILE A 164 13.11 -8.63 23.99
N GLU A 165 11.82 -8.39 24.24
CA GLU A 165 10.80 -9.45 24.27
C GLU A 165 10.22 -9.64 22.87
N LYS A 166 10.56 -10.74 22.22
CA LYS A 166 10.09 -11.06 20.87
C LYS A 166 8.56 -11.08 20.75
N GLY A 167 8.03 -10.34 19.78
CA GLY A 167 6.60 -10.21 19.52
C GLY A 167 5.89 -9.15 20.37
N ALA A 168 6.60 -8.34 21.15
CA ALA A 168 6.01 -7.23 21.90
C ALA A 168 5.41 -6.18 20.96
N TYR A 169 6.12 -5.84 19.88
CA TYR A 169 5.61 -4.95 18.81
C TYR A 169 4.41 -5.55 18.10
N ASP A 170 4.42 -6.84 17.78
CA ASP A 170 3.29 -7.55 17.17
C ASP A 170 2.03 -7.46 18.03
N LYS A 171 2.15 -7.67 19.35
CA LYS A 171 1.03 -7.59 20.31
C LYS A 171 0.37 -6.19 20.28
N VAL A 172 1.18 -5.14 20.35
CA VAL A 172 0.70 -3.75 20.32
C VAL A 172 0.07 -3.42 18.97
N TYR A 173 0.71 -3.81 17.87
CA TYR A 173 0.23 -3.58 16.52
C TYR A 173 -1.11 -4.26 16.24
N ASN A 174 -1.25 -5.54 16.59
CA ASN A 174 -2.50 -6.27 16.42
C ASN A 174 -3.64 -5.67 17.26
N ARG A 175 -3.34 -5.23 18.49
CA ARG A 175 -4.29 -4.52 19.34
C ARG A 175 -4.72 -3.18 18.70
N PHE A 176 -3.79 -2.42 18.13
CA PHE A 176 -4.08 -1.19 17.38
C PHE A 176 -5.08 -1.44 16.25
N LEU A 177 -4.82 -2.41 15.38
CA LEU A 177 -5.71 -2.74 14.26
C LEU A 177 -7.11 -3.16 14.75
N ALA A 178 -7.18 -4.00 15.79
CA ALA A 178 -8.44 -4.44 16.36
C ALA A 178 -9.26 -3.27 16.99
N GLN A 179 -8.59 -2.31 17.61
CA GLN A 179 -9.23 -1.11 18.16
C GLN A 179 -9.67 -0.15 17.03
N LEU A 180 -8.84 0.02 16.01
CA LEU A 180 -9.13 0.91 14.89
C LEU A 180 -10.37 0.46 14.10
N ARG A 181 -10.58 -0.86 13.92
CA ARG A 181 -11.81 -1.43 13.33
C ARG A 181 -13.07 -1.06 14.10
N LYS A 182 -12.97 -0.78 15.39
CA LYS A 182 -14.10 -0.43 16.27
C LYS A 182 -14.24 1.08 16.50
N ALA A 183 -13.38 1.89 15.93
CA ALA A 183 -13.38 3.34 16.11
C ALA A 183 -14.65 3.97 15.54
N LYS A 184 -15.28 4.87 16.31
CA LYS A 184 -16.56 5.51 15.96
C LYS A 184 -16.39 6.87 15.26
N GLY A 185 -15.16 7.39 15.18
CA GLY A 185 -14.89 8.68 14.55
C GLY A 185 -13.50 9.22 14.85
N LEU A 186 -13.25 10.45 14.38
CA LEU A 186 -11.94 11.08 14.41
C LEU A 186 -11.31 11.15 15.81
N ARG A 187 -12.13 11.38 16.85
CA ARG A 187 -11.64 11.45 18.25
C ARG A 187 -11.10 10.11 18.72
N ASP A 188 -11.82 9.02 18.43
CA ASP A 188 -11.38 7.67 18.77
C ASP A 188 -10.10 7.31 18.03
N VAL A 189 -10.03 7.58 16.72
CA VAL A 189 -8.83 7.32 15.89
C VAL A 189 -7.61 8.02 16.50
N ASN A 190 -7.73 9.29 16.88
CA ASN A 190 -6.62 10.03 17.47
C ASN A 190 -6.24 9.51 18.86
N ARG A 191 -7.20 9.09 19.69
CA ARG A 191 -6.95 8.49 21.01
C ARG A 191 -6.20 7.17 20.87
N ILE A 192 -6.70 6.28 19.98
CA ILE A 192 -6.07 4.97 19.70
C ILE A 192 -4.64 5.16 19.20
N TYR A 193 -4.42 6.08 18.26
CA TYR A 193 -3.09 6.39 17.73
C TYR A 193 -2.12 6.83 18.82
N LYS A 194 -2.52 7.81 19.67
CA LYS A 194 -1.68 8.30 20.76
C LYS A 194 -1.33 7.20 21.76
N GLN A 195 -2.30 6.36 22.12
CA GLN A 195 -2.07 5.23 23.01
C GLN A 195 -1.10 4.22 22.40
N THR A 196 -1.26 3.90 21.12
CA THR A 196 -0.39 2.95 20.42
C THR A 196 1.06 3.42 20.38
N LEU A 197 1.31 4.72 20.13
CA LEU A 197 2.65 5.28 20.17
C LEU A 197 3.26 5.19 21.57
N ALA A 198 2.50 5.54 22.61
CA ALA A 198 2.96 5.41 23.99
C ALA A 198 3.26 3.95 24.37
N ASP A 199 2.44 3.01 23.90
CA ASP A 199 2.67 1.58 24.12
C ASP A 199 3.93 1.09 23.39
N PHE A 200 4.23 1.55 22.16
CA PHE A 200 5.46 1.27 21.45
C PHE A 200 6.70 1.86 22.13
N ASP A 201 6.58 3.09 22.64
CA ASP A 201 7.68 3.75 23.35
C ASP A 201 8.03 3.04 24.66
N ALA A 202 7.04 2.41 25.30
CA ALA A 202 7.22 1.62 26.53
C ALA A 202 7.87 0.25 26.30
N ILE A 203 7.98 -0.24 25.05
CA ILE A 203 8.61 -1.52 24.76
C ILE A 203 10.13 -1.39 24.94
N PRO A 204 10.74 -2.21 25.82
CA PRO A 204 12.21 -2.25 25.95
C PRO A 204 12.86 -2.74 24.64
N LYS A 205 13.89 -2.01 24.20
CA LYS A 205 14.61 -2.27 22.96
C LYS A 205 16.10 -2.00 23.11
N ASN A 206 16.90 -2.77 22.38
CA ASN A 206 18.36 -2.68 22.32
C ASN A 206 18.83 -2.11 20.98
N LYS A 207 18.14 -1.09 20.48
CA LYS A 207 18.48 -0.45 19.19
C LYS A 207 19.84 0.25 19.29
N PRO A 208 20.81 -0.09 18.42
CA PRO A 208 22.10 0.57 18.39
C PRO A 208 21.95 2.04 17.95
N GLU A 209 22.93 2.88 18.26
CA GLU A 209 22.96 4.30 17.87
C GLU A 209 22.97 4.45 16.34
N HIS A 210 23.71 3.57 15.65
CA HIS A 210 23.81 3.53 14.19
C HIS A 210 23.30 2.18 13.63
N PRO A 211 21.97 1.93 13.61
CA PRO A 211 21.44 0.69 13.07
C PRO A 211 21.68 0.60 11.56
N LEU A 212 21.71 -0.64 11.03
CA LEU A 212 21.61 -0.82 9.58
C LEU A 212 20.28 -0.28 9.09
N ARG A 213 20.30 0.58 8.08
CA ARG A 213 19.10 1.18 7.49
C ARG A 213 18.86 0.66 6.08
N VAL A 214 17.70 0.05 5.87
CA VAL A 214 17.30 -0.52 4.59
C VAL A 214 16.08 0.21 4.06
N GLY A 215 16.18 0.75 2.84
CA GLY A 215 15.07 1.35 2.12
C GLY A 215 14.32 0.31 1.27
N VAL A 216 12.99 0.28 1.35
CA VAL A 216 12.14 -0.56 0.50
C VAL A 216 11.44 0.31 -0.53
N VAL A 217 11.62 -0.02 -1.81
CA VAL A 217 11.03 0.67 -2.97
C VAL A 217 10.46 -0.34 -3.95
N GLY A 218 9.52 0.07 -4.82
CA GLY A 218 8.99 -0.81 -5.83
C GLY A 218 7.50 -0.65 -6.13
N GLU A 219 6.84 -1.72 -6.52
CA GLU A 219 5.44 -1.73 -6.94
C GLU A 219 4.49 -1.63 -5.73
N TYR A 220 3.54 -0.69 -5.80
CA TYR A 220 2.68 -0.32 -4.66
C TYR A 220 1.93 -1.48 -4.01
N PHE A 221 1.26 -2.32 -4.80
CA PHE A 221 0.48 -3.41 -4.24
C PHE A 221 1.37 -4.41 -3.50
N THR A 222 2.43 -4.87 -4.19
CA THR A 222 3.31 -5.90 -3.63
C THR A 222 4.03 -5.41 -2.38
N ILE A 223 4.52 -4.17 -2.34
CA ILE A 223 5.20 -3.66 -1.14
C ILE A 223 4.24 -3.36 0.03
N MET A 224 2.97 -3.04 -0.23
CA MET A 224 2.00 -2.72 0.82
C MET A 224 1.24 -3.92 1.35
N ASP A 225 1.27 -5.05 0.64
CA ASP A 225 0.59 -6.28 1.07
C ASP A 225 1.59 -7.31 1.59
N PRO A 226 1.60 -7.58 2.91
CA PRO A 226 2.56 -8.49 3.53
C PRO A 226 2.50 -9.93 3.01
N TYR A 227 1.32 -10.42 2.62
CA TYR A 227 1.18 -11.76 2.07
C TYR A 227 1.85 -11.85 0.69
N SER A 228 1.59 -10.86 -0.17
CA SER A 228 2.13 -10.82 -1.54
C SER A 228 3.66 -10.66 -1.59
N ASN A 229 4.26 -10.06 -0.57
CA ASN A 229 5.71 -9.87 -0.49
C ASN A 229 6.41 -10.80 0.51
N HIS A 230 5.72 -11.80 1.04
CA HIS A 230 6.28 -12.78 2.00
C HIS A 230 6.84 -12.12 3.28
N GLU A 231 6.19 -11.05 3.76
CA GLU A 231 6.57 -10.33 4.98
C GLU A 231 8.02 -9.81 4.99
N ILE A 232 8.57 -9.41 3.83
CA ILE A 232 9.99 -9.03 3.70
C ILE A 232 10.41 -7.94 4.68
N GLU A 233 9.56 -6.93 4.93
CA GLU A 233 9.87 -5.84 5.86
C GLU A 233 10.08 -6.37 7.27
N LYS A 234 9.23 -7.31 7.70
CA LYS A 234 9.34 -7.98 8.99
C LYS A 234 10.59 -8.86 9.06
N LYS A 235 10.87 -9.64 8.03
CA LYS A 235 12.05 -10.51 7.95
C LYS A 235 13.35 -9.68 8.05
N ILE A 236 13.47 -8.61 7.28
CA ILE A 236 14.65 -7.72 7.33
C ILE A 236 14.79 -7.05 8.70
N ALA A 237 13.68 -6.57 9.28
CA ALA A 237 13.71 -5.96 10.61
C ALA A 237 14.15 -6.97 11.69
N GLN A 238 13.66 -8.22 11.62
CA GLN A 238 14.04 -9.29 12.56
C GLN A 238 15.51 -9.69 12.48
N MET A 239 16.19 -9.45 11.36
CA MET A 239 17.64 -9.60 11.23
C MET A 239 18.42 -8.49 11.95
N GLY A 240 17.77 -7.40 12.37
CA GLY A 240 18.38 -6.30 13.11
C GLY A 240 18.57 -5.01 12.27
N ALA A 241 17.82 -4.83 11.20
CA ALA A 241 17.82 -3.62 10.42
C ALA A 241 16.63 -2.70 10.75
N GLU A 242 16.85 -1.40 10.60
CA GLU A 242 15.80 -0.39 10.56
C GLU A 242 15.25 -0.29 9.15
N VAL A 243 13.98 -0.65 8.96
CA VAL A 243 13.35 -0.70 7.62
C VAL A 243 12.53 0.55 7.37
N HIS A 244 12.76 1.17 6.23
CA HIS A 244 12.05 2.37 5.78
C HIS A 244 11.29 2.12 4.48
N ARG A 245 10.00 2.39 4.50
CA ARG A 245 9.14 2.39 3.32
C ARG A 245 8.30 3.65 3.29
N TRP A 246 8.66 4.56 2.41
CA TRP A 246 7.88 5.78 2.21
C TRP A 246 6.63 5.54 1.34
N MET A 247 6.67 4.54 0.46
CA MET A 247 5.57 4.21 -0.44
C MET A 247 4.42 3.57 0.34
N ASN A 248 3.45 4.37 0.70
CA ASN A 248 2.22 4.00 1.40
C ASN A 248 1.04 4.81 0.86
N LEU A 249 -0.17 4.54 1.34
CA LEU A 249 -1.36 5.16 0.79
C LEU A 249 -1.49 6.64 1.19
N SER A 250 -1.08 7.02 2.39
CA SER A 250 -1.16 8.41 2.83
C SER A 250 -0.21 9.33 2.06
N ASN A 251 0.99 8.87 1.78
CA ASN A 251 1.98 9.62 1.01
C ASN A 251 1.63 9.68 -0.48
N SER A 252 0.99 8.64 -1.00
CA SER A 252 0.70 8.50 -2.43
C SER A 252 -0.63 9.14 -2.85
N VAL A 253 -1.66 9.06 -1.98
CA VAL A 253 -3.03 9.48 -2.30
C VAL A 253 -3.49 10.66 -1.45
N LEU A 254 -3.20 10.63 -0.14
CA LEU A 254 -3.52 11.74 0.75
C LEU A 254 -2.38 12.75 0.65
N LEU A 255 -2.61 13.88 0.05
CA LEU A 255 -1.68 14.99 -0.12
C LEU A 255 -0.73 15.19 1.07
N CYS A 256 0.52 15.49 0.75
CA CYS A 256 1.62 15.77 1.66
C CYS A 256 1.20 16.32 3.02
N PRO A 257 1.69 15.69 4.11
CA PRO A 257 1.33 16.07 5.48
C PRO A 257 1.63 17.54 5.83
N ASP A 258 2.50 18.19 5.09
CA ASP A 258 3.04 19.53 5.41
C ASP A 258 2.24 20.71 4.85
N GLU A 259 1.20 20.47 4.03
CA GLU A 259 0.33 21.53 3.55
C GLU A 259 -0.84 21.78 4.53
N GLY A 260 -1.13 23.06 4.83
CA GLY A 260 -2.21 23.44 5.76
C GLY A 260 -3.57 22.85 5.39
N THR A 261 -4.37 22.48 6.41
CA THR A 261 -5.62 21.73 6.29
C THR A 261 -6.64 22.35 5.32
N LEU A 262 -6.73 23.71 5.29
CA LEU A 262 -7.64 24.43 4.39
C LEU A 262 -7.21 24.35 2.92
N LYS A 263 -5.90 24.39 2.64
CA LYS A 263 -5.38 24.26 1.28
C LYS A 263 -5.58 22.86 0.75
N LYS A 264 -5.40 21.84 1.63
CA LYS A 264 -5.72 20.43 1.36
C LYS A 264 -7.20 20.24 1.04
N LEU A 265 -8.10 20.78 1.88
CA LEU A 265 -9.54 20.66 1.69
C LEU A 265 -9.96 21.31 0.36
N LYS A 266 -9.43 22.48 0.04
CA LYS A 266 -9.68 23.16 -1.23
C LYS A 266 -9.16 22.31 -2.42
N GLY A 267 -7.97 21.72 -2.29
CA GLY A 267 -7.40 20.80 -3.27
C GLY A 267 -8.31 19.59 -3.53
N TYR A 268 -8.79 18.92 -2.49
CA TYR A 268 -9.73 17.79 -2.60
C TYR A 268 -11.04 18.13 -3.30
N LEU A 269 -11.55 19.35 -3.13
CA LEU A 269 -12.84 19.77 -3.66
C LEU A 269 -12.74 20.33 -5.08
N THR A 270 -11.63 20.93 -5.46
CA THR A 270 -11.49 21.72 -6.68
C THR A 270 -10.52 21.14 -7.69
N TYR A 271 -9.60 20.25 -7.28
CA TYR A 271 -8.61 19.68 -8.18
C TYR A 271 -9.15 18.45 -8.92
N ASP A 272 -8.84 18.37 -10.19
CA ASP A 272 -8.93 17.19 -11.02
C ASP A 272 -8.07 16.08 -10.38
N LEU A 273 -8.65 14.93 -10.03
CA LEU A 273 -7.93 13.79 -9.47
C LEU A 273 -6.78 13.33 -10.38
N TYR A 274 -6.88 13.61 -11.67
CA TYR A 274 -5.82 13.38 -12.64
C TYR A 274 -4.59 14.29 -12.45
N LYS A 275 -4.79 15.48 -11.85
CA LYS A 275 -3.72 16.44 -11.50
C LYS A 275 -3.31 16.34 -10.02
N PHE A 276 -3.91 15.42 -9.28
CA PHE A 276 -3.68 15.26 -7.86
C PHE A 276 -2.23 14.89 -7.49
N PRO A 277 -1.48 14.14 -8.30
CA PRO A 277 -0.05 14.01 -8.07
C PRO A 277 0.78 15.26 -8.34
N SER A 278 0.18 16.40 -8.69
CA SER A 278 0.90 17.69 -8.77
C SER A 278 1.15 18.33 -7.39
N SER A 279 1.04 17.54 -6.32
CA SER A 279 1.50 17.89 -4.99
C SER A 279 3.01 18.20 -5.00
N LEU A 280 3.45 18.93 -4.00
CA LEU A 280 4.87 19.22 -3.76
C LEU A 280 5.75 17.96 -3.93
N TRP A 281 5.26 16.79 -3.52
CA TRP A 281 5.96 15.51 -3.63
C TRP A 281 6.23 15.08 -5.07
N VAL A 282 5.27 15.17 -5.99
CA VAL A 282 5.53 14.83 -7.39
C VAL A 282 6.53 15.79 -8.03
N ASN A 283 6.49 17.05 -7.65
CA ASN A 283 7.49 18.01 -8.11
C ASN A 283 8.87 17.69 -7.55
N ILE A 284 8.94 17.22 -6.28
CA ILE A 284 10.17 16.73 -5.66
C ILE A 284 10.64 15.46 -6.36
N GLN A 285 9.76 14.49 -6.58
CA GLN A 285 10.09 13.26 -7.32
C GLN A 285 10.63 13.57 -8.72
N LYS A 286 9.96 14.46 -9.46
CA LYS A 286 10.43 14.90 -10.79
C LYS A 286 11.79 15.57 -10.73
N LYS A 287 12.03 16.39 -9.72
CA LYS A 287 13.33 17.04 -9.53
C LYS A 287 14.43 16.02 -9.17
N LEU A 288 14.17 15.13 -8.23
CA LEU A 288 15.13 14.10 -7.81
C LEU A 288 15.42 13.11 -8.93
N SER A 289 14.40 12.63 -9.64
CA SER A 289 14.57 11.68 -10.74
C SER A 289 15.09 12.30 -12.04
N SER A 290 15.12 13.63 -12.17
CA SER A 290 15.54 14.33 -13.39
C SER A 290 17.00 14.08 -13.81
N LYS A 291 17.84 13.68 -12.86
CA LYS A 291 19.24 13.28 -13.13
C LYS A 291 19.31 11.98 -13.96
N TYR A 292 18.41 11.04 -13.69
CA TYR A 292 18.45 9.69 -14.24
C TYR A 292 17.42 9.44 -15.34
N THR A 293 16.31 10.16 -15.33
CA THR A 293 15.24 10.00 -16.33
C THR A 293 14.60 11.34 -16.67
N LYS A 294 14.30 11.53 -17.96
CA LYS A 294 13.53 12.68 -18.45
C LYS A 294 12.07 12.33 -18.73
N PHE A 295 11.71 11.07 -18.60
CA PHE A 295 10.40 10.55 -18.93
C PHE A 295 9.63 10.20 -17.67
N ASP A 296 8.33 10.47 -17.72
CA ASP A 296 7.38 9.89 -16.77
C ASP A 296 7.14 8.42 -17.19
N MET A 297 7.77 7.52 -16.48
CA MET A 297 7.63 6.08 -16.71
C MET A 297 6.29 5.54 -16.21
N GLY A 298 5.49 6.39 -15.58
CA GLY A 298 4.18 6.07 -15.04
C GLY A 298 4.19 5.33 -13.71
N SER A 299 3.04 5.30 -13.04
CA SER A 299 2.76 4.58 -11.81
C SER A 299 3.85 4.73 -10.73
N SER A 300 4.39 3.61 -10.22
CA SER A 300 5.35 3.56 -9.12
C SER A 300 6.79 3.89 -9.51
N SER A 301 7.19 3.71 -10.79
CA SER A 301 8.61 3.79 -11.19
C SER A 301 9.28 5.12 -10.84
N ILE A 302 8.60 6.25 -11.06
CA ILE A 302 9.14 7.57 -10.73
C ILE A 302 9.35 7.72 -9.21
N SER A 303 8.44 7.16 -8.41
CA SER A 303 8.58 7.13 -6.95
C SER A 303 9.73 6.23 -6.52
N THR A 304 9.85 5.06 -7.13
CA THR A 304 10.94 4.11 -6.90
C THR A 304 12.30 4.74 -7.15
N ILE A 305 12.48 5.42 -8.30
CA ILE A 305 13.74 6.08 -8.66
C ILE A 305 14.06 7.22 -7.70
N ALA A 306 13.10 8.10 -7.44
CA ALA A 306 13.29 9.25 -6.57
C ALA A 306 13.62 8.85 -5.12
N LEU A 307 12.95 7.81 -4.61
CA LEU A 307 13.20 7.30 -3.27
C LEU A 307 14.53 6.57 -3.16
N ALA A 308 14.90 5.80 -4.18
CA ALA A 308 16.19 5.12 -4.22
C ALA A 308 17.34 6.13 -4.16
N GLU A 309 17.27 7.21 -4.96
CA GLU A 309 18.24 8.31 -4.90
C GLU A 309 18.24 8.98 -3.52
N HIS A 310 17.06 9.30 -3.00
CA HIS A 310 16.92 9.93 -1.68
C HIS A 310 17.52 9.08 -0.55
N TYR A 311 17.23 7.78 -0.52
CA TYR A 311 17.81 6.89 0.50
C TYR A 311 19.34 6.79 0.36
N ALA A 312 19.85 6.73 -0.88
CA ALA A 312 21.27 6.71 -1.15
C ALA A 312 21.96 8.01 -0.66
N GLU A 313 21.38 9.19 -0.96
CA GLU A 313 21.87 10.49 -0.47
C GLU A 313 21.86 10.61 1.06
N LYS A 314 20.88 9.95 1.72
CA LYS A 314 20.78 9.91 3.19
C LYS A 314 21.69 8.87 3.84
N GLY A 315 22.53 8.20 3.07
CA GLY A 315 23.49 7.22 3.59
C GLY A 315 22.82 5.97 4.15
N PHE A 316 21.79 5.44 3.49
CA PHE A 316 21.24 4.13 3.80
C PHE A 316 22.25 3.04 3.43
N ASP A 317 22.22 1.93 4.17
CA ASP A 317 23.18 0.84 3.99
C ASP A 317 22.81 -0.06 2.80
N GLY A 318 21.53 -0.11 2.42
CA GLY A 318 21.05 -0.88 1.28
C GLY A 318 19.61 -0.58 0.88
N LEU A 319 19.25 -1.06 -0.32
CA LEU A 319 17.91 -0.94 -0.87
C LEU A 319 17.34 -2.31 -1.22
N VAL A 320 16.06 -2.51 -1.00
CA VAL A 320 15.31 -3.67 -1.50
C VAL A 320 14.28 -3.18 -2.51
N HIS A 321 14.46 -3.57 -3.75
CA HIS A 321 13.52 -3.30 -4.84
C HIS A 321 12.55 -4.47 -4.99
N VAL A 322 11.27 -4.21 -4.75
CA VAL A 322 10.18 -5.18 -4.76
C VAL A 322 9.30 -4.93 -5.95
N LYS A 323 9.20 -5.88 -6.83
CA LYS A 323 8.26 -5.78 -7.94
C LYS A 323 7.54 -7.08 -8.22
N SER A 324 6.33 -6.97 -8.73
CA SER A 324 5.62 -8.12 -9.29
C SER A 324 6.17 -8.47 -10.67
N PHE A 325 6.18 -9.76 -10.99
CA PHE A 325 6.43 -10.20 -12.36
C PHE A 325 5.40 -9.57 -13.29
N GLY A 326 5.84 -9.08 -14.44
CA GLY A 326 4.99 -8.38 -15.40
C GLY A 326 4.71 -6.91 -15.10
N CYS A 327 5.25 -6.34 -14.02
CA CYS A 327 5.10 -4.90 -13.75
C CYS A 327 6.00 -4.08 -14.68
N THR A 328 5.43 -3.53 -15.75
CA THR A 328 6.17 -2.74 -16.75
C THR A 328 6.84 -1.49 -16.16
N PRO A 329 6.18 -0.64 -15.34
CA PRO A 329 6.84 0.52 -14.75
C PRO A 329 8.07 0.17 -13.92
N GLU A 330 8.01 -0.90 -13.13
CA GLU A 330 9.17 -1.32 -12.32
C GLU A 330 10.25 -2.02 -13.14
N MET A 331 9.91 -2.62 -14.28
CA MET A 331 10.90 -3.10 -15.25
C MET A 331 11.74 -1.94 -15.79
N ASP A 332 11.08 -0.81 -16.12
CA ASP A 332 11.75 0.39 -16.60
C ASP A 332 12.62 1.07 -15.52
N ALA A 333 12.27 0.91 -14.24
CA ALA A 333 13.06 1.46 -13.14
C ALA A 333 14.39 0.70 -12.92
N VAL A 334 14.47 -0.61 -13.21
CA VAL A 334 15.62 -1.44 -12.92
C VAL A 334 16.94 -0.89 -13.49
N PRO A 335 17.06 -0.53 -14.78
CA PRO A 335 18.30 0.03 -15.31
C PRO A 335 18.73 1.33 -14.60
N VAL A 336 17.75 2.14 -14.20
CA VAL A 336 18.02 3.39 -13.47
C VAL A 336 18.51 3.10 -12.06
N LEU A 337 17.94 2.11 -11.37
CA LEU A 337 18.40 1.67 -10.05
C LEU A 337 19.85 1.13 -10.11
N HIS A 338 20.26 0.48 -11.19
CA HIS A 338 21.66 0.08 -11.40
C HIS A 338 22.59 1.30 -11.44
N ASN A 339 22.20 2.37 -12.12
CA ASN A 339 22.98 3.60 -12.20
C ASN A 339 23.08 4.26 -10.80
N ILE A 340 21.96 4.36 -10.07
CA ILE A 340 21.94 4.88 -8.68
C ILE A 340 22.85 4.03 -7.79
N SER A 341 22.72 2.71 -7.85
CA SER A 341 23.57 1.77 -7.11
C SER A 341 25.07 2.00 -7.38
N SER A 342 25.41 2.18 -8.64
CA SER A 342 26.80 2.43 -9.06
C SER A 342 27.31 3.79 -8.59
N ASP A 343 26.52 4.86 -8.76
CA ASP A 343 26.92 6.24 -8.44
C ASP A 343 27.14 6.42 -6.93
N TYR A 344 26.22 5.90 -6.13
CA TYR A 344 26.24 6.06 -4.66
C TYR A 344 26.89 4.88 -3.93
N LYS A 345 27.30 3.85 -4.66
CA LYS A 345 27.85 2.61 -4.09
C LYS A 345 26.89 1.93 -3.09
N ILE A 346 25.58 2.08 -3.26
CA ILE A 346 24.56 1.46 -2.41
C ILE A 346 24.12 0.13 -2.99
N PRO A 347 24.20 -0.98 -2.24
CA PRO A 347 23.71 -2.27 -2.69
C PRO A 347 22.19 -2.27 -2.90
N VAL A 348 21.72 -2.92 -3.96
CA VAL A 348 20.29 -3.09 -4.26
C VAL A 348 19.96 -4.56 -4.42
N LEU A 349 19.09 -5.09 -3.56
CA LEU A 349 18.50 -6.42 -3.73
C LEU A 349 17.25 -6.32 -4.58
N TYR A 350 17.20 -7.03 -5.70
CA TYR A 350 16.02 -7.09 -6.59
C TYR A 350 15.20 -8.34 -6.30
N LEU A 351 13.95 -8.17 -5.85
CA LEU A 351 13.00 -9.25 -5.61
C LEU A 351 11.84 -9.18 -6.59
N ASN A 352 11.66 -10.25 -7.37
CA ASN A 352 10.53 -10.40 -8.29
C ASN A 352 9.54 -11.39 -7.69
N TYR A 353 8.30 -10.98 -7.56
CA TYR A 353 7.22 -11.78 -7.02
C TYR A 353 6.24 -12.20 -8.11
N ASP A 354 5.89 -13.47 -8.09
CA ASP A 354 4.81 -14.04 -8.90
C ASP A 354 3.98 -15.04 -8.08
N THR A 355 3.05 -15.70 -8.71
CA THR A 355 2.18 -16.69 -8.06
C THR A 355 2.89 -17.99 -7.66
N GLN A 356 4.17 -18.17 -7.99
CA GLN A 356 4.97 -19.37 -7.69
C GLN A 356 6.22 -19.05 -6.86
N THR A 357 6.37 -17.80 -6.44
CA THR A 357 7.52 -17.39 -5.61
C THR A 357 7.52 -18.16 -4.28
N SER A 358 8.67 -18.73 -3.90
CA SER A 358 8.84 -19.50 -2.67
C SER A 358 9.46 -18.67 -1.55
N ASP A 359 9.02 -18.90 -0.31
CA ASP A 359 9.58 -18.26 0.90
C ASP A 359 11.08 -18.52 1.06
N THR A 360 11.52 -19.77 0.90
CA THR A 360 12.93 -20.17 1.09
C THR A 360 13.88 -19.40 0.17
N GLY A 361 13.49 -19.21 -1.11
CA GLY A 361 14.32 -18.46 -2.05
C GLY A 361 14.42 -16.97 -1.70
N ILE A 362 13.38 -16.40 -1.12
CA ILE A 362 13.38 -15.02 -0.62
C ILE A 362 14.27 -14.91 0.62
N GLU A 363 14.11 -15.80 1.59
CA GLU A 363 14.86 -15.78 2.86
C GLU A 363 16.36 -15.86 2.62
N THR A 364 16.81 -16.83 1.85
CA THR A 364 18.26 -16.98 1.52
C THR A 364 18.84 -15.72 0.88
N ARG A 365 18.08 -15.05 0.01
CA ARG A 365 18.55 -13.82 -0.66
C ARG A 365 18.55 -12.62 0.29
N LEU A 366 17.58 -12.55 1.22
CA LEU A 366 17.53 -11.51 2.25
C LEU A 366 18.69 -11.68 3.24
N GLU A 367 18.97 -12.91 3.69
CA GLU A 367 20.10 -13.22 4.57
C GLU A 367 21.43 -12.82 3.93
N ALA A 368 21.68 -13.27 2.71
CA ALA A 368 22.90 -12.92 1.99
C ALA A 368 23.06 -11.41 1.76
N PHE A 369 21.94 -10.71 1.49
CA PHE A 369 21.95 -9.27 1.35
C PHE A 369 22.24 -8.57 2.69
N TYR A 370 21.60 -9.02 3.77
CA TYR A 370 21.81 -8.48 5.11
C TYR A 370 23.28 -8.63 5.54
N ASP A 371 23.86 -9.83 5.40
CA ASP A 371 25.24 -10.10 5.74
C ASP A 371 26.21 -9.22 4.94
N MET A 372 25.95 -9.06 3.66
CA MET A 372 26.77 -8.19 2.79
C MET A 372 26.74 -6.73 3.24
N ILE A 373 25.58 -6.16 3.58
CA ILE A 373 25.52 -4.76 4.04
C ILE A 373 26.09 -4.58 5.44
N ALA A 374 25.95 -5.58 6.34
CA ALA A 374 26.52 -5.59 7.67
C ALA A 374 28.07 -5.59 7.62
N MET A 375 28.67 -6.53 6.89
CA MET A 375 30.13 -6.60 6.70
C MET A 375 30.69 -5.29 6.10
N ARG A 376 29.96 -4.72 5.17
CA ARG A 376 30.37 -3.48 4.52
C ARG A 376 30.36 -2.29 5.48
N LYS A 377 29.38 -2.21 6.38
CA LYS A 377 29.31 -1.16 7.41
C LYS A 377 30.45 -1.28 8.40
N GLU A 378 30.77 -2.47 8.87
CA GLU A 378 31.91 -2.73 9.77
C GLU A 378 33.24 -2.26 9.18
N VAL A 379 33.48 -2.50 7.88
CA VAL A 379 34.69 -2.04 7.17
C VAL A 379 34.73 -0.51 7.03
N THR A 380 33.58 0.15 6.96
CA THR A 380 33.55 1.61 6.79
C THR A 380 33.69 2.36 8.11
N GLU A 381 33.32 1.73 9.23
CA GLU A 381 33.42 2.29 10.59
C GLU A 381 34.75 1.95 11.29
N SER A 382 35.55 1.01 10.75
CA SER A 382 36.93 0.66 11.19
C SER A 382 37.96 1.56 10.53
#